data_cf68e4802d441c8c828406b4cd976176
#
_entry.id   cf68e4802d441c8c828406b4cd976176
#
_cell.length_a   1.000
_cell.length_b   1.000
_cell.length_c   1.000
_cell.angle_alpha   90.00
_cell.angle_beta   90.00
_cell.angle_gamma   90.00
#
_symmetry.space_group_name_H-M   'P 1'
#
loop_
_entity.id
_entity.type
_entity.pdbx_description
1 polymer ?
#
loop_
_entity_poly.entity_id
_entity_poly.type
_entity_poly.pdbx_seq_one_letter_code
_entity_poly.pdbx_strand_id
1 'polypeptide(L)'
;MKQLAAFLIAIALVACAPEEKPLPASEAGEKMYTLRGVVLSRNVEQKSLRVDHEAIADFMPAMVMDYTVRGADLATLPADKSRIEGRLHVTSRSYWLTDVKKIP
;
A
#
# COMPACT_ATOMS: atom_id res chain seq x y z
N MET A 1 64.21 -4.47 7.11
CA MET A 1 63.66 -4.26 7.06
C MET A 1 62.67 -3.98 7.20
N LYS A 2 61.89 -3.90 6.87
CA LYS A 2 60.95 -3.50 6.95
C LYS A 2 59.94 -3.80 6.59
N GLN A 3 59.12 -3.96 6.67
CA GLN A 3 58.10 -4.20 6.38
C GLN A 3 57.15 -3.63 6.35
N LEU A 4 56.39 -3.67 5.83
CA LEU A 4 55.52 -3.09 5.73
C LEU A 4 54.35 -3.50 5.84
N ALA A 5 53.56 -3.27 6.13
CA ALA A 5 52.48 -3.70 6.38
C ALA A 5 51.54 -3.14 5.70
N ALA A 6 51.10 -3.57 4.95
CA ALA A 6 50.23 -3.01 4.26
C ALA A 6 48.98 -3.34 4.65
N PHE A 7 48.30 -2.84 4.90
CA PHE A 7 47.11 -3.13 5.23
C PHE A 7 46.13 -2.69 4.64
N LEU A 8 45.35 -3.09 4.25
CA LEU A 8 44.42 -2.88 3.70
C LEU A 8 43.26 -2.81 4.34
N ILE A 9 42.49 -2.19 4.17
CA ILE A 9 41.44 -2.01 4.73
C ILE A 9 40.39 -2.15 3.92
N ALA A 10 39.76 -3.07 3.93
CA ALA A 10 38.77 -3.28 3.17
C ALA A 10 37.64 -2.69 3.74
N ILE A 11 37.13 -1.81 3.26
CA ILE A 11 36.09 -1.28 3.77
C ILE A 11 34.94 -1.70 3.14
N ALA A 12 34.28 -2.42 3.63
CA ALA A 12 33.19 -2.87 3.11
C ALA A 12 32.15 -1.91 3.27
N LEU A 13 31.80 -1.34 2.36
CA LEU A 13 30.85 -0.53 2.46
C LEU A 13 29.68 -1.05 2.20
N VAL A 14 28.94 -1.31 2.91
CA VAL A 14 27.80 -1.80 2.74
C VAL A 14 26.93 -0.73 2.48
N ALA A 15 26.66 -0.59 1.43
CA ALA A 15 25.81 0.32 1.11
C ALA A 15 24.51 -0.11 1.48
N CYS A 16 24.01 0.33 2.33
CA CYS A 16 22.75 0.05 2.63
C CYS A 16 21.92 0.92 1.86
N ALA A 17 21.63 0.54 0.77
CA ALA A 17 20.59 1.19 0.10
C ALA A 17 19.38 0.88 0.91
N PRO A 18 18.60 1.79 1.19
CA PRO A 18 17.47 1.52 1.95
C PRO A 18 16.58 0.72 1.09
N GLU A 19 16.44 -0.47 1.41
CA GLU A 19 15.53 -1.24 0.75
C GLU A 19 14.22 -0.72 1.13
N GLU A 20 13.47 -0.30 0.17
CA GLU A 20 12.14 0.06 0.43
C GLU A 20 11.41 -1.20 0.71
N LYS A 21 11.27 -1.52 1.92
CA LYS A 21 10.49 -2.66 2.29
C LYS A 21 9.04 -2.32 1.96
N PRO A 22 8.33 -3.20 1.34
CA PRO A 22 6.91 -2.96 1.13
C PRO A 22 6.25 -2.75 2.48
N LEU A 23 5.28 -1.88 2.51
CA LEU A 23 4.54 -1.61 3.73
C LEU A 23 3.71 -2.84 4.08
N PRO A 24 3.60 -3.16 5.35
CA PRO A 24 2.83 -4.33 5.75
C PRO A 24 1.35 -4.16 5.43
N ALA A 25 0.68 -5.25 5.17
CA ALA A 25 -0.74 -5.21 4.90
C ALA A 25 -1.53 -4.87 6.16
N SER A 26 -1.01 -5.18 7.32
CA SER A 26 -1.67 -4.89 8.59
C SER A 26 -0.71 -4.20 9.55
N GLU A 27 -1.23 -3.33 10.36
CA GLU A 27 -0.47 -2.62 11.39
C GLU A 27 -1.18 -2.74 12.73
N ALA A 28 -0.43 -2.59 13.80
CA ALA A 28 -1.00 -2.66 15.13
C ALA A 28 -1.97 -1.51 15.36
N GLY A 29 -3.05 -1.81 16.02
CA GLY A 29 -4.03 -0.77 16.36
C GLY A 29 -4.95 -0.37 15.22
N GLU A 30 -4.93 -1.07 14.12
CA GLU A 30 -5.80 -0.72 13.02
C GLU A 30 -7.21 -1.21 13.24
N LYS A 31 -8.14 -0.52 12.62
CA LYS A 31 -9.51 -0.97 12.53
C LYS A 31 -9.77 -1.33 11.09
N MET A 32 -10.58 -2.33 10.86
CA MET A 32 -10.89 -2.77 9.52
C MET A 32 -12.36 -2.63 9.21
N TYR A 33 -12.64 -2.24 8.00
CA TYR A 33 -14.01 -2.10 7.50
C TYR A 33 -14.09 -2.79 6.14
N THR A 34 -15.28 -3.19 5.76
CA THR A 34 -15.51 -3.67 4.40
C THR A 34 -15.86 -2.46 3.55
N LEU A 35 -15.14 -2.29 2.45
CA LEU A 35 -15.39 -1.18 1.55
C LEU A 35 -15.92 -1.74 0.24
N ARG A 36 -16.98 -1.15 -0.26
CA ARG A 36 -17.53 -1.50 -1.57
C ARG A 36 -17.68 -0.24 -2.39
N GLY A 37 -17.47 -0.37 -3.66
CA GLY A 37 -17.59 0.77 -4.54
C GLY A 37 -17.17 0.46 -5.96
N VAL A 38 -16.95 1.52 -6.72
CA VAL A 38 -16.56 1.40 -8.12
C VAL A 38 -15.21 2.07 -8.29
N VAL A 39 -14.30 1.39 -8.98
CA VAL A 39 -12.99 1.96 -9.28
C VAL A 39 -13.20 2.99 -10.39
N LEU A 40 -12.80 4.21 -10.15
CA LEU A 40 -12.89 5.26 -11.17
C LEU A 40 -11.60 5.39 -11.95
N SER A 41 -10.47 5.29 -11.28
CA SER A 41 -9.17 5.38 -11.93
C SER A 41 -8.10 4.86 -10.99
N ARG A 42 -6.88 4.79 -11.47
CA ARG A 42 -5.75 4.36 -10.65
C ARG A 42 -4.54 5.23 -10.92
N ASN A 43 -3.71 5.39 -9.89
CA ASN A 43 -2.46 6.09 -10.02
C ASN A 43 -1.34 5.11 -9.68
N VAL A 44 -0.68 4.62 -10.70
CA VAL A 44 0.35 3.59 -10.52
C VAL A 44 1.53 4.12 -9.72
N GLU A 45 1.90 5.36 -9.91
CA GLU A 45 3.05 5.93 -9.21
C GLU A 45 2.81 6.00 -7.71
N GLN A 46 1.60 6.33 -7.31
CA GLN A 46 1.26 6.44 -5.90
C GLN A 46 0.65 5.17 -5.34
N LYS A 47 0.50 4.16 -6.18
CA LYS A 47 -0.11 2.89 -5.78
C LYS A 47 -1.48 3.10 -5.16
N SER A 48 -2.27 3.95 -5.78
CA SER A 48 -3.59 4.27 -5.26
C SER A 48 -4.70 4.03 -6.28
N LEU A 49 -5.89 3.80 -5.76
CA LEU A 49 -7.10 3.69 -6.56
C LEU A 49 -8.02 4.82 -6.15
N ARG A 50 -8.66 5.42 -7.14
CA ARG A 50 -9.74 6.37 -6.85
C ARG A 50 -11.04 5.56 -6.89
N VAL A 51 -11.73 5.54 -5.80
CA VAL A 51 -12.92 4.73 -5.63
C VAL A 51 -14.11 5.58 -5.21
N ASP A 52 -15.23 5.35 -5.88
CA ASP A 52 -16.50 5.94 -5.46
C ASP A 52 -17.13 4.87 -4.57
N HIS A 53 -16.98 5.02 -3.27
CA HIS A 53 -17.39 3.98 -2.34
C HIS A 53 -18.73 4.27 -1.69
N GLU A 54 -19.41 3.21 -1.31
CA GLU A 54 -20.67 3.30 -0.60
C GLU A 54 -20.40 3.75 0.84
N ALA A 55 -21.44 4.13 1.52
CA ALA A 55 -21.32 4.51 2.91
C ALA A 55 -20.75 3.35 3.73
N ILE A 56 -19.86 3.69 4.64
CA ILE A 56 -19.28 2.71 5.56
C ILE A 56 -19.90 3.03 6.93
N ALA A 57 -20.74 2.14 7.41
CA ALA A 57 -21.47 2.37 8.64
C ALA A 57 -20.55 2.75 9.79
N ASP A 58 -20.95 3.76 10.53
CA ASP A 58 -20.23 4.26 11.70
C ASP A 58 -18.82 4.78 11.40
N PHE A 59 -18.52 5.03 10.13
CA PHE A 59 -17.19 5.53 9.78
C PHE A 59 -17.26 6.73 8.82
N MET A 60 -17.80 6.55 7.62
CA MET A 60 -17.91 7.67 6.70
C MET A 60 -19.02 7.48 5.68
N PRO A 61 -19.54 8.58 5.13
CA PRO A 61 -20.60 8.51 4.13
C PRO A 61 -20.04 8.06 2.77
N ALA A 62 -20.94 7.80 1.84
CA ALA A 62 -20.54 7.49 0.47
C ALA A 62 -19.83 8.71 -0.12
N MET A 63 -18.69 8.48 -0.75
CA MET A 63 -17.90 9.57 -1.34
C MET A 63 -16.81 9.02 -2.24
N VAL A 64 -16.18 9.90 -2.98
CA VAL A 64 -15.04 9.53 -3.83
C VAL A 64 -13.76 9.83 -3.06
N MET A 65 -12.89 8.84 -2.96
CA MET A 65 -11.62 9.00 -2.29
C MET A 65 -10.52 8.24 -2.99
N ASP A 66 -9.29 8.66 -2.76
CA ASP A 66 -8.12 7.94 -3.24
C ASP A 66 -7.61 7.07 -2.10
N TYR A 67 -7.41 5.79 -2.38
CA TYR A 67 -6.93 4.83 -1.40
C TYR A 67 -5.63 4.21 -1.85
N THR A 68 -4.63 4.22 -1.00
CA THR A 68 -3.40 3.46 -1.25
C THR A 68 -3.73 1.99 -1.12
N VAL A 69 -3.18 1.16 -1.99
CA VAL A 69 -3.38 -0.28 -1.94
C VAL A 69 -2.09 -0.93 -1.48
N ARG A 70 -2.20 -1.81 -0.52
CA ARG A 70 -1.06 -2.59 -0.03
C ARG A 70 -1.30 -4.07 -0.30
N GLY A 71 -0.24 -4.80 -0.47
CA GLY A 71 -0.34 -6.24 -0.63
C GLY A 71 -0.70 -6.72 -2.03
N ALA A 72 -0.78 -5.83 -2.98
CA ALA A 72 -1.10 -6.20 -4.36
C ALA A 72 -0.52 -5.21 -5.34
N ASP A 73 -0.33 -5.66 -6.57
CA ASP A 73 0.14 -4.81 -7.64
C ASP A 73 -1.08 -4.20 -8.29
N LEU A 74 -1.11 -2.91 -8.47
CA LEU A 74 -2.25 -2.23 -9.11
C LEU A 74 -2.59 -2.78 -10.48
N ALA A 75 -1.61 -3.26 -11.20
CA ALA A 75 -1.86 -3.80 -12.53
C ALA A 75 -2.72 -5.05 -12.50
N THR A 76 -2.77 -5.75 -11.37
CA THR A 76 -3.55 -6.98 -11.25
C THR A 76 -4.92 -6.75 -10.63
N LEU A 77 -5.22 -5.52 -10.25
CA LEU A 77 -6.50 -5.22 -9.63
C LEU A 77 -7.59 -5.06 -10.69
N PRO A 78 -8.85 -5.15 -10.28
CA PRO A 78 -9.95 -5.01 -11.23
C PRO A 78 -9.86 -3.74 -12.05
N ALA A 79 -10.37 -3.81 -13.26
CA ALA A 79 -10.31 -2.69 -14.19
C ALA A 79 -11.11 -1.49 -13.69
N ASP A 80 -10.82 -0.34 -14.26
CA ASP A 80 -11.58 0.87 -13.96
C ASP A 80 -13.05 0.63 -14.31
N LYS A 81 -13.92 1.21 -13.51
CA LYS A 81 -15.37 1.08 -13.61
C LYS A 81 -15.91 -0.25 -13.11
N SER A 82 -15.05 -1.12 -12.58
CA SER A 82 -15.51 -2.35 -11.95
C SER A 82 -16.03 -2.08 -10.56
N ARG A 83 -17.05 -2.85 -10.17
CA ARG A 83 -17.48 -2.84 -8.78
C ARG A 83 -16.52 -3.73 -8.00
N ILE A 84 -16.13 -3.25 -6.86
CA ILE A 84 -15.14 -3.96 -6.04
C ILE A 84 -15.57 -4.02 -4.59
N GLU A 85 -14.96 -4.96 -3.89
CA GLU A 85 -15.04 -5.04 -2.47
C GLU A 85 -13.63 -5.21 -1.96
N GLY A 86 -13.28 -4.55 -0.91
CA GLY A 86 -11.96 -4.66 -0.31
C GLY A 86 -12.02 -4.43 1.18
N ARG A 87 -10.89 -4.56 1.82
CA ARG A 87 -10.79 -4.27 3.24
C ARG A 87 -10.13 -2.93 3.40
N LEU A 88 -10.80 -2.06 4.13
CA LEU A 88 -10.24 -0.76 4.46
C LEU A 88 -9.61 -0.84 5.84
N HIS A 89 -8.34 -0.58 5.92
CA HIS A 89 -7.61 -0.55 7.16
C HIS A 89 -7.41 0.91 7.56
N VAL A 90 -7.71 1.22 8.81
CA VAL A 90 -7.63 2.59 9.29
C VAL A 90 -6.86 2.64 10.59
N THR A 91 -5.89 3.53 10.65
CA THR A 91 -5.19 3.81 11.89
C THR A 91 -5.42 5.29 12.24
N SER A 92 -4.87 5.76 13.32
CA SER A 92 -4.97 7.16 13.67
C SER A 92 -4.21 8.07 12.71
N ARG A 93 -3.35 7.50 11.86
CA ARG A 93 -2.50 8.30 10.98
C ARG A 93 -2.72 8.06 9.51
N SER A 94 -3.28 6.92 9.15
CA SER A 94 -3.39 6.59 7.74
C SER A 94 -4.49 5.57 7.49
N TYR A 95 -4.73 5.31 6.22
CA TYR A 95 -5.69 4.29 5.81
C TYR A 95 -5.23 3.72 4.47
N TRP A 96 -5.61 2.49 4.21
CA TRP A 96 -5.24 1.82 2.96
C TRP A 96 -6.19 0.65 2.69
N LEU A 97 -6.15 0.14 1.44
CA LEU A 97 -6.97 -0.99 1.04
C LEU A 97 -6.12 -2.24 0.87
N THR A 98 -6.70 -3.39 1.18
CA THR A 98 -6.15 -4.69 0.84
C THR A 98 -7.28 -5.57 0.33
N ASP A 99 -6.92 -6.72 -0.23
CA ASP A 99 -7.91 -7.73 -0.66
C ASP A 99 -8.97 -7.19 -1.60
N VAL A 100 -8.57 -6.34 -2.52
CA VAL A 100 -9.50 -5.76 -3.49
C VAL A 100 -9.87 -6.80 -4.52
N LYS A 101 -11.15 -7.02 -4.69
CA LYS A 101 -11.65 -8.00 -5.65
C LYS A 101 -12.88 -7.48 -6.35
N LYS A 102 -13.10 -7.97 -7.56
CA LYS A 102 -14.27 -7.59 -8.33
C LYS A 102 -15.50 -8.30 -7.79
N ILE A 103 -16.60 -7.61 -7.74
CA ILE A 103 -17.89 -8.19 -7.35
C ILE A 103 -18.91 -7.94 -8.44
N PRO A 104 -19.96 -8.73 -8.49
CA PRO A 104 -20.99 -8.58 -9.53
C PRO A 104 -21.72 -7.27 -9.39
#